data_b38dd75bbda371edbc5ef3660ad7ce61
#
_entry.id   b38dd75bbda371edbc5ef3660ad7ce61
#
_cell.length_a   1.000
_cell.length_b   1.000
_cell.length_c   1.000
_cell.angle_alpha   90.00
_cell.angle_beta   90.00
_cell.angle_gamma   90.00
#
_symmetry.space_group_name_H-M   'P 1'
#
loop_
_entity.id
_entity.type
_entity.pdbx_description
1 polymer ?
#
loop_
_entity_poly.entity_id
_entity_poly.type
_entity_poly.pdbx_seq_one_letter_code
_entity_poly.pdbx_strand_id
1 'polypeptide(L)'
;MRPLLGASDPARIVAWRDGEAIDAARFLADVHAVSTTLPTAAAAVNLCEDRYAFLVAFCAIVLRGQVNLLPSSRAPQAIDDVMATHPGCYTLGEQALVPAPPGYRQLPPLEPSCSAGAAEVPMIALEQVVAIGYTSGSTGKPGANSKTWGSFVASNRGNLAALEALVGPRFSIVATVPPQHMYGLEMSVLLPLLGSASVHTGRPFFPADVAAALAEVPSPRVLVTTPVHLRALVESRIALPPIAAMLSATAPLPPELAQAAERRFDAPLLEVFGSTETCVFASRRPTAGEEWHLYEAVSLHPQPDGTAVSAPQLSQPVTLADIVSLSPGGRGFRLRGRHADLLEIAGKRASLGDLNRRLLAVPGVRDGVVFQLDDGDALGVQRIAALAVAPGLDEHVIVDALRRAIDPVFLPRPLKLVDALPRNETGKLPRAALLELLGRHA
;
A
#
# COMPACT_ATOMS: atom_id res chain seq x y z
N MET A 1 -19.14 -6.32 -19.29
CA MET A 1 -19.15 -4.94 -18.79
C MET A 1 -19.58 -4.92 -17.32
N ARG A 2 -19.09 -3.96 -16.55
CA ARG A 2 -19.48 -3.67 -15.15
C ARG A 2 -19.58 -2.16 -14.96
N PRO A 3 -20.47 -1.68 -14.09
CA PRO A 3 -20.61 -0.25 -13.86
C PRO A 3 -19.34 0.34 -13.22
N LEU A 4 -19.09 1.63 -13.50
CA LEU A 4 -18.00 2.40 -12.89
C LEU A 4 -18.22 2.56 -11.37
N LEU A 5 -19.47 2.69 -10.92
CA LEU A 5 -19.87 2.69 -9.53
C LEU A 5 -20.64 1.40 -9.20
N GLY A 6 -20.23 0.71 -8.13
CA GLY A 6 -20.81 -0.58 -7.74
C GLY A 6 -22.25 -0.49 -7.19
N ALA A 7 -22.62 0.61 -6.57
CA ALA A 7 -23.98 0.88 -6.09
C ALA A 7 -24.62 1.97 -6.94
N SER A 8 -25.86 1.73 -7.38
CA SER A 8 -26.59 2.59 -8.33
C SER A 8 -27.36 3.74 -7.66
N ASP A 9 -27.40 3.83 -6.32
CA ASP A 9 -28.08 4.91 -5.61
C ASP A 9 -27.34 6.26 -5.84
N PRO A 10 -27.93 7.23 -6.55
CA PRO A 10 -27.32 8.51 -6.83
C PRO A 10 -27.07 9.37 -5.58
N ALA A 11 -27.84 9.15 -4.51
CA ALA A 11 -27.68 9.85 -3.23
C ALA A 11 -26.62 9.20 -2.31
N ARG A 12 -26.01 8.09 -2.73
CA ARG A 12 -24.94 7.45 -1.98
C ARG A 12 -23.73 8.38 -1.85
N ILE A 13 -23.22 8.53 -0.64
CA ILE A 13 -22.03 9.34 -0.42
C ILE A 13 -20.78 8.58 -0.91
N VAL A 14 -19.99 9.23 -1.74
CA VAL A 14 -18.71 8.71 -2.29
C VAL A 14 -17.53 9.27 -1.51
N ALA A 15 -17.58 10.56 -1.17
CA ALA A 15 -16.47 11.22 -0.48
C ALA A 15 -16.94 12.25 0.54
N TRP A 16 -16.04 12.63 1.43
CA TRP A 16 -16.19 13.68 2.44
C TRP A 16 -15.07 14.69 2.30
N ARG A 17 -15.40 15.97 2.12
CA ARG A 17 -14.46 17.07 2.01
C ARG A 17 -14.85 18.17 3.00
N ASP A 18 -13.96 18.54 3.92
CA ASP A 18 -14.20 19.58 4.93
C ASP A 18 -15.53 19.37 5.70
N GLY A 19 -15.86 18.10 6.00
CA GLY A 19 -17.12 17.72 6.64
C GLY A 19 -18.34 17.69 5.71
N GLU A 20 -18.23 18.10 4.46
CA GLU A 20 -19.31 18.09 3.48
C GLU A 20 -19.36 16.77 2.70
N ALA A 21 -20.57 16.26 2.49
CA ALA A 21 -20.82 15.03 1.75
C ALA A 21 -20.80 15.28 0.24
N ILE A 22 -20.09 14.43 -0.51
CA ILE A 22 -20.12 14.38 -1.97
C ILE A 22 -20.83 13.09 -2.37
N ASP A 23 -22.01 13.22 -2.95
CA ASP A 23 -22.80 12.08 -3.41
C ASP A 23 -22.34 11.56 -4.79
N ALA A 24 -22.91 10.41 -5.18
CA ALA A 24 -22.60 9.75 -6.44
C ALA A 24 -23.02 10.57 -7.67
N ALA A 25 -24.12 11.33 -7.57
CA ALA A 25 -24.59 12.17 -8.69
C ALA A 25 -23.59 13.27 -8.99
N ARG A 26 -23.13 13.98 -7.96
CA ARG A 26 -22.09 15.02 -8.09
C ARG A 26 -20.77 14.42 -8.57
N PHE A 27 -20.34 13.30 -7.97
CA PHE A 27 -19.12 12.62 -8.38
C PHE A 27 -19.13 12.27 -9.87
N LEU A 28 -20.22 11.68 -10.38
CA LEU A 28 -20.35 11.37 -11.81
C LEU A 28 -20.34 12.61 -12.70
N ALA A 29 -20.96 13.71 -12.26
CA ALA A 29 -20.91 14.97 -12.99
C ALA A 29 -19.49 15.51 -13.10
N ASP A 30 -18.72 15.48 -11.99
CA ASP A 30 -17.32 15.91 -11.99
C ASP A 30 -16.46 14.99 -12.88
N VAL A 31 -16.67 13.67 -12.86
CA VAL A 31 -16.00 12.72 -13.75
C VAL A 31 -16.29 13.03 -15.22
N HIS A 32 -17.55 13.27 -15.58
CA HIS A 32 -17.92 13.65 -16.94
C HIS A 32 -17.30 14.97 -17.36
N ALA A 33 -17.40 16.00 -16.53
CA ALA A 33 -16.83 17.32 -16.82
C ALA A 33 -15.33 17.22 -17.07
N VAL A 34 -14.58 16.53 -16.21
CA VAL A 34 -13.13 16.31 -16.39
C VAL A 34 -12.87 15.51 -17.65
N SER A 35 -13.63 14.43 -17.91
CA SER A 35 -13.42 13.58 -19.09
C SER A 35 -13.47 14.33 -20.41
N THR A 36 -14.30 15.39 -20.51
CA THR A 36 -14.41 16.21 -21.72
C THR A 36 -13.19 17.12 -21.95
N THR A 37 -12.40 17.40 -20.90
CA THR A 37 -11.21 18.26 -20.99
C THR A 37 -9.93 17.47 -21.28
N LEU A 38 -9.97 16.14 -21.12
CA LEU A 38 -8.79 15.30 -21.32
C LEU A 38 -8.36 15.23 -22.80
N PRO A 39 -7.06 15.30 -23.09
CA PRO A 39 -6.57 15.19 -24.45
C PRO A 39 -6.77 13.78 -25.02
N THR A 40 -6.73 13.67 -26.35
CA THR A 40 -6.67 12.37 -27.01
C THR A 40 -5.29 11.77 -26.82
N ALA A 41 -5.22 10.73 -26.00
CA ALA A 41 -4.00 9.99 -25.67
C ALA A 41 -4.36 8.56 -25.29
N ALA A 42 -3.36 7.66 -25.27
CA ALA A 42 -3.57 6.28 -24.81
C ALA A 42 -3.52 6.16 -23.28
N ALA A 43 -2.78 7.04 -22.61
CA ALA A 43 -2.53 6.93 -21.18
C ALA A 43 -2.24 8.31 -20.54
N ALA A 44 -2.39 8.36 -19.21
CA ALA A 44 -2.08 9.53 -18.41
C ALA A 44 -1.45 9.14 -17.06
N VAL A 45 -0.52 9.95 -16.56
CA VAL A 45 0.01 9.83 -15.20
C VAL A 45 -0.83 10.71 -14.28
N ASN A 46 -1.57 10.09 -13.36
CA ASN A 46 -2.39 10.82 -12.39
C ASN A 46 -1.53 11.22 -11.18
N LEU A 47 -1.24 12.53 -11.08
CA LEU A 47 -0.43 13.13 -10.02
C LEU A 47 -1.25 13.85 -8.95
N CYS A 48 -2.57 13.66 -8.91
CA CYS A 48 -3.40 14.29 -7.89
C CYS A 48 -3.00 13.83 -6.48
N GLU A 49 -2.96 14.77 -5.54
CA GLU A 49 -2.69 14.51 -4.12
C GLU A 49 -3.98 14.44 -3.31
N ASP A 50 -4.92 15.34 -3.60
CA ASP A 50 -6.27 15.26 -3.07
C ASP A 50 -6.92 13.97 -3.58
N ARG A 51 -7.47 13.18 -2.66
CA ARG A 51 -8.01 11.85 -2.99
C ARG A 51 -9.26 11.93 -3.85
N TYR A 52 -10.09 12.95 -3.68
CA TYR A 52 -11.26 13.16 -4.52
C TYR A 52 -10.85 13.56 -5.94
N ALA A 53 -9.92 14.48 -6.07
CA ALA A 53 -9.35 14.85 -7.37
C ALA A 53 -8.72 13.62 -8.05
N PHE A 54 -7.99 12.78 -7.29
CA PHE A 54 -7.45 11.52 -7.80
C PHE A 54 -8.56 10.57 -8.28
N LEU A 55 -9.63 10.39 -7.49
CA LEU A 55 -10.78 9.55 -7.84
C LEU A 55 -11.45 10.03 -9.14
N VAL A 56 -11.73 11.33 -9.23
CA VAL A 56 -12.36 11.96 -10.42
C VAL A 56 -11.47 11.77 -11.63
N ALA A 57 -10.17 12.11 -11.52
CA ALA A 57 -9.20 11.97 -12.60
C ALA A 57 -9.06 10.50 -13.05
N PHE A 58 -8.94 9.57 -12.10
CA PHE A 58 -8.86 8.13 -12.38
C PHE A 58 -10.06 7.66 -13.22
N CYS A 59 -11.27 8.00 -12.80
CA CYS A 59 -12.49 7.61 -13.49
C CYS A 59 -12.65 8.32 -14.84
N ALA A 60 -12.27 9.60 -14.94
CA ALA A 60 -12.32 10.34 -16.21
C ALA A 60 -11.37 9.75 -17.26
N ILE A 61 -10.16 9.34 -16.86
CA ILE A 61 -9.20 8.63 -17.71
C ILE A 61 -9.80 7.30 -18.19
N VAL A 62 -10.39 6.51 -17.26
CA VAL A 62 -11.04 5.24 -17.58
C VAL A 62 -12.22 5.45 -18.55
N LEU A 63 -13.04 6.46 -18.32
CA LEU A 63 -14.20 6.78 -19.17
C LEU A 63 -13.79 7.14 -20.61
N ARG A 64 -12.61 7.75 -20.78
CA ARG A 64 -12.01 8.06 -22.09
C ARG A 64 -11.37 6.84 -22.77
N GLY A 65 -11.43 5.65 -22.17
CA GLY A 65 -10.74 4.47 -22.67
C GLY A 65 -9.22 4.54 -22.52
N GLN A 66 -8.70 5.47 -21.73
CA GLN A 66 -7.27 5.67 -21.47
C GLN A 66 -6.82 4.88 -20.25
N VAL A 67 -5.50 4.73 -20.09
CA VAL A 67 -4.88 3.97 -19.00
C VAL A 67 -4.26 4.91 -17.96
N ASN A 68 -4.56 4.69 -16.68
CA ASN A 68 -3.88 5.35 -15.58
C ASN A 68 -2.48 4.74 -15.39
N LEU A 69 -1.43 5.51 -15.58
CA LEU A 69 -0.07 5.12 -15.26
C LEU A 69 0.21 5.52 -13.81
N LEU A 70 0.62 4.55 -13.00
CA LEU A 70 0.83 4.70 -11.56
C LEU A 70 2.31 4.46 -11.24
N PRO A 71 3.19 5.50 -11.33
CA PRO A 71 4.59 5.40 -10.98
C PRO A 71 4.79 4.92 -9.54
N SER A 72 5.89 4.23 -9.27
CA SER A 72 6.23 3.76 -7.91
C SER A 72 6.53 4.90 -6.93
N SER A 73 6.81 6.09 -7.43
CA SER A 73 6.99 7.31 -6.66
C SER A 73 6.64 8.54 -7.51
N ARG A 74 6.49 9.70 -6.84
CA ARG A 74 6.27 11.00 -7.51
C ARG A 74 7.58 11.75 -7.80
N ALA A 75 8.73 11.13 -7.57
CA ALA A 75 10.00 11.71 -7.94
C ALA A 75 10.02 11.98 -9.47
N PRO A 76 10.54 13.13 -9.92
CA PRO A 76 10.56 13.48 -11.34
C PRO A 76 11.11 12.38 -12.23
N GLN A 77 12.23 11.76 -11.85
CA GLN A 77 12.84 10.67 -12.61
C GLN A 77 11.90 9.46 -12.75
N ALA A 78 11.15 9.09 -11.70
CA ALA A 78 10.21 7.96 -11.78
C ALA A 78 9.02 8.26 -12.69
N ILE A 79 8.60 9.52 -12.77
CA ILE A 79 7.57 9.98 -13.71
C ILE A 79 8.12 9.93 -15.13
N ASP A 80 9.33 10.47 -15.36
CA ASP A 80 9.98 10.49 -16.68
C ASP A 80 10.23 9.06 -17.20
N ASP A 81 10.70 8.15 -16.37
CA ASP A 81 10.91 6.75 -16.72
C ASP A 81 9.61 6.07 -17.18
N VAL A 82 8.49 6.32 -16.48
CA VAL A 82 7.19 5.78 -16.86
C VAL A 82 6.69 6.42 -18.15
N MET A 83 6.81 7.75 -18.30
CA MET A 83 6.40 8.46 -19.52
C MET A 83 7.20 8.01 -20.74
N ALA A 84 8.49 7.74 -20.59
CA ALA A 84 9.34 7.22 -21.67
C ALA A 84 8.84 5.87 -22.22
N THR A 85 8.18 5.05 -21.42
CA THR A 85 7.59 3.78 -21.86
C THR A 85 6.24 3.93 -22.56
N HIS A 86 5.61 5.14 -22.49
CA HIS A 86 4.31 5.44 -23.08
C HIS A 86 4.35 6.75 -23.89
N PRO A 87 4.98 6.76 -25.08
CA PRO A 87 5.06 7.97 -25.90
C PRO A 87 3.68 8.58 -26.17
N GLY A 88 3.56 9.91 -26.01
CA GLY A 88 2.31 10.65 -26.18
C GLY A 88 1.36 10.60 -24.98
N CYS A 89 1.74 10.00 -23.84
CA CYS A 89 1.01 10.17 -22.60
C CYS A 89 1.17 11.60 -22.06
N TYR A 90 0.30 11.99 -21.14
CA TYR A 90 0.34 13.28 -20.45
C TYR A 90 0.31 13.08 -18.93
N THR A 91 0.58 14.15 -18.21
CA THR A 91 0.47 14.17 -16.74
C THR A 91 -0.71 15.05 -16.32
N LEU A 92 -1.36 14.74 -15.21
CA LEU A 92 -2.57 15.37 -14.72
C LEU A 92 -2.49 15.59 -13.21
N GLY A 93 -2.88 16.77 -12.71
CA GLY A 93 -2.95 17.07 -11.29
C GLY A 93 -3.87 18.24 -10.98
N GLU A 94 -4.28 18.39 -9.73
CA GLU A 94 -5.20 19.47 -9.30
C GLU A 94 -4.51 20.79 -9.03
N GLN A 95 -3.19 20.79 -8.80
CA GLN A 95 -2.43 21.98 -8.44
C GLN A 95 -1.44 22.37 -9.55
N ALA A 96 -1.13 23.65 -9.65
CA ALA A 96 -0.02 24.10 -10.50
C ALA A 96 1.30 23.55 -9.97
N LEU A 97 2.09 22.87 -10.81
CA LEU A 97 3.41 22.34 -10.46
C LEU A 97 4.52 23.21 -11.07
N VAL A 98 5.57 23.46 -10.28
CA VAL A 98 6.77 24.20 -10.75
C VAL A 98 8.02 23.49 -10.25
N PRO A 99 8.86 22.92 -11.16
CA PRO A 99 8.62 22.77 -12.61
C PRO A 99 7.48 21.78 -12.89
N ALA A 100 6.72 22.02 -13.95
CA ALA A 100 5.69 21.09 -14.39
C ALA A 100 6.32 19.94 -15.18
N PRO A 101 5.87 18.68 -14.97
CA PRO A 101 6.28 17.56 -15.82
C PRO A 101 5.84 17.76 -17.28
N PRO A 102 6.47 17.04 -18.24
CA PRO A 102 6.08 17.12 -19.64
C PRO A 102 4.59 16.82 -19.85
N GLY A 103 3.93 17.61 -20.69
CA GLY A 103 2.51 17.42 -21.00
C GLY A 103 1.54 17.65 -19.85
N TYR A 104 1.96 18.35 -18.79
CA TYR A 104 1.13 18.60 -17.61
C TYR A 104 -0.17 19.32 -17.94
N ARG A 105 -1.25 18.80 -17.38
CA ARG A 105 -2.59 19.38 -17.43
C ARG A 105 -3.12 19.58 -16.02
N GLN A 106 -3.51 20.79 -15.69
CA GLN A 106 -4.18 21.06 -14.44
C GLN A 106 -5.67 20.71 -14.57
N LEU A 107 -6.20 19.99 -13.58
CA LEU A 107 -7.65 19.75 -13.49
C LEU A 107 -8.42 21.06 -13.35
N PRO A 108 -9.61 21.17 -13.95
CA PRO A 108 -10.51 22.25 -13.63
C PRO A 108 -10.91 22.20 -12.14
N PRO A 109 -11.24 23.34 -11.52
CA PRO A 109 -11.76 23.35 -10.15
C PRO A 109 -12.98 22.42 -10.03
N LEU A 110 -12.96 21.54 -9.03
CA LEU A 110 -14.09 20.65 -8.70
C LEU A 110 -15.00 21.38 -7.69
N GLU A 111 -15.66 22.45 -8.18
CA GLU A 111 -16.55 23.29 -7.38
C GLU A 111 -17.90 22.63 -7.11
N PRO A 112 -18.58 23.00 -5.99
CA PRO A 112 -19.95 22.57 -5.77
C PRO A 112 -20.89 23.08 -6.87
N SER A 113 -21.22 22.23 -7.84
CA SER A 113 -22.20 22.58 -8.87
C SER A 113 -23.61 22.25 -8.40
N CYS A 114 -24.52 23.22 -8.46
CA CYS A 114 -25.87 23.14 -7.90
C CYS A 114 -26.88 22.34 -8.73
N SER A 115 -26.52 21.56 -9.73
CA SER A 115 -27.49 20.74 -10.47
C SER A 115 -26.81 19.72 -11.39
N ALA A 116 -26.40 18.60 -10.86
CA ALA A 116 -26.21 17.42 -11.69
C ALA A 116 -27.56 16.69 -11.75
N GLY A 117 -28.19 16.65 -12.91
CA GLY A 117 -29.25 15.67 -13.19
C GLY A 117 -28.66 14.27 -12.96
N ALA A 118 -29.51 13.28 -12.64
CA ALA A 118 -29.09 11.91 -12.42
C ALA A 118 -28.31 11.39 -13.67
N ALA A 119 -26.98 11.47 -13.62
CA ALA A 119 -26.15 10.95 -14.69
C ALA A 119 -26.20 9.41 -14.64
N GLU A 120 -26.41 8.78 -15.80
CA GLU A 120 -26.33 7.33 -15.92
C GLU A 120 -24.91 6.86 -15.55
N VAL A 121 -24.83 5.78 -14.76
CA VAL A 121 -23.54 5.20 -14.36
C VAL A 121 -22.88 4.56 -15.58
N PRO A 122 -21.69 5.02 -16.01
CA PRO A 122 -21.02 4.46 -17.16
C PRO A 122 -20.66 2.97 -16.97
N MET A 123 -20.79 2.19 -18.05
CA MET A 123 -20.44 0.77 -18.08
C MET A 123 -19.05 0.58 -18.68
N ILE A 124 -18.14 -0.03 -17.95
CA ILE A 124 -16.75 -0.29 -18.36
C ILE A 124 -16.59 -1.76 -18.77
N ALA A 125 -15.89 -2.00 -19.87
CA ALA A 125 -15.57 -3.36 -20.31
C ALA A 125 -14.63 -4.04 -19.31
N LEU A 126 -14.87 -5.31 -18.98
CA LEU A 126 -14.05 -6.05 -18.01
C LEU A 126 -12.60 -6.19 -18.49
N GLU A 127 -12.40 -6.29 -19.79
CA GLU A 127 -11.10 -6.47 -20.45
C GLU A 127 -10.33 -5.14 -20.61
N GLN A 128 -10.99 -4.00 -20.40
CA GLN A 128 -10.32 -2.70 -20.51
C GLN A 128 -9.21 -2.59 -19.48
N VAL A 129 -7.98 -2.36 -19.96
CA VAL A 129 -6.85 -2.00 -19.09
C VAL A 129 -7.10 -0.59 -18.57
N VAL A 130 -7.25 -0.44 -17.28
CA VAL A 130 -7.61 0.83 -16.61
C VAL A 130 -6.45 1.42 -15.82
N ALA A 131 -5.46 0.59 -15.46
CA ALA A 131 -4.26 1.06 -14.78
C ALA A 131 -3.05 0.18 -15.09
N ILE A 132 -1.85 0.78 -15.01
CA ILE A 132 -0.56 0.07 -14.99
C ILE A 132 0.18 0.54 -13.74
N GLY A 133 0.35 -0.37 -12.76
CA GLY A 133 1.15 -0.14 -11.58
C GLY A 133 2.61 -0.47 -11.84
N TYR A 134 3.52 0.44 -11.46
CA TYR A 134 4.95 0.25 -11.62
C TYR A 134 5.61 -0.10 -10.29
N THR A 135 6.50 -1.09 -10.33
CA THR A 135 7.35 -1.47 -9.19
C THR A 135 8.79 -1.07 -9.47
N SER A 136 9.54 -0.71 -8.42
CA SER A 136 10.98 -0.51 -8.53
C SER A 136 11.64 -1.87 -8.81
N GLY A 137 11.93 -2.15 -10.09
CA GLY A 137 12.57 -3.41 -10.48
C GLY A 137 13.96 -3.55 -9.88
N SER A 138 14.34 -4.76 -9.49
CA SER A 138 15.71 -5.11 -9.04
C SER A 138 16.80 -4.85 -10.10
N THR A 139 16.39 -4.72 -11.36
CA THR A 139 17.26 -4.44 -12.52
C THR A 139 17.36 -2.94 -12.86
N GLY A 140 16.81 -2.05 -12.02
CA GLY A 140 16.77 -0.60 -12.27
C GLY A 140 15.71 -0.14 -13.28
N LYS A 141 15.03 -1.05 -13.98
CA LYS A 141 13.90 -0.70 -14.84
C LYS A 141 12.57 -0.95 -14.13
N PRO A 142 11.59 -0.02 -14.20
CA PRO A 142 10.29 -0.22 -13.59
C PRO A 142 9.58 -1.45 -14.17
N GLY A 143 9.15 -2.37 -13.30
CA GLY A 143 8.28 -3.49 -13.68
C GLY A 143 6.85 -2.99 -13.90
N ALA A 144 6.27 -3.20 -15.09
CA ALA A 144 4.92 -2.78 -15.42
C ALA A 144 3.89 -3.90 -15.13
N ASN A 145 2.82 -3.57 -14.38
CA ASN A 145 1.77 -4.50 -13.97
C ASN A 145 0.42 -3.98 -14.42
N SER A 146 -0.07 -4.46 -15.56
CA SER A 146 -1.35 -4.07 -16.12
C SER A 146 -2.52 -4.60 -15.31
N LYS A 147 -3.54 -3.74 -15.11
CA LYS A 147 -4.78 -4.06 -14.39
C LYS A 147 -5.98 -3.74 -15.28
N THR A 148 -6.82 -4.75 -15.50
CA THR A 148 -8.09 -4.56 -16.17
C THR A 148 -9.17 -4.15 -15.17
N TRP A 149 -10.28 -3.59 -15.66
CA TRP A 149 -11.44 -3.31 -14.81
C TRP A 149 -11.95 -4.57 -14.13
N GLY A 150 -11.98 -5.68 -14.86
CA GLY A 150 -12.36 -6.99 -14.33
C GLY A 150 -11.46 -7.47 -13.21
N SER A 151 -10.15 -7.26 -13.31
CA SER A 151 -9.21 -7.62 -12.25
C SER A 151 -9.45 -6.82 -10.96
N PHE A 152 -9.73 -5.51 -11.08
CA PHE A 152 -10.07 -4.68 -9.93
C PHE A 152 -11.42 -5.04 -9.30
N VAL A 153 -12.44 -5.33 -10.11
CA VAL A 153 -13.73 -5.80 -9.60
C VAL A 153 -13.58 -7.11 -8.84
N ALA A 154 -12.75 -8.03 -9.34
CA ALA A 154 -12.52 -9.33 -8.69
C ALA A 154 -11.72 -9.18 -7.37
N SER A 155 -10.61 -8.43 -7.38
CA SER A 155 -9.81 -8.18 -6.17
C SER A 155 -10.62 -7.47 -5.08
N ASN A 156 -11.36 -6.43 -5.47
CA ASN A 156 -12.09 -5.60 -4.51
C ASN A 156 -13.23 -6.37 -3.80
N ARG A 157 -13.77 -7.42 -4.41
CA ARG A 157 -14.78 -8.28 -3.76
C ARG A 157 -14.26 -8.88 -2.45
N GLY A 158 -13.03 -9.38 -2.45
CA GLY A 158 -12.41 -9.92 -1.24
C GLY A 158 -12.17 -8.86 -0.17
N ASN A 159 -11.71 -7.67 -0.59
CA ASN A 159 -11.48 -6.54 0.31
C ASN A 159 -12.79 -6.06 0.95
N LEU A 160 -13.86 -5.92 0.17
CA LEU A 160 -15.18 -5.56 0.67
C LEU A 160 -15.70 -6.62 1.65
N ALA A 161 -15.67 -7.90 1.29
CA ALA A 161 -16.17 -8.98 2.15
C ALA A 161 -15.44 -9.00 3.51
N ALA A 162 -14.12 -8.80 3.52
CA ALA A 162 -13.32 -8.78 4.75
C ALA A 162 -13.68 -7.59 5.66
N LEU A 163 -13.91 -6.41 5.08
CA LEU A 163 -14.27 -5.21 5.85
C LEU A 163 -15.74 -5.20 6.27
N GLU A 164 -16.65 -5.55 5.37
CA GLU A 164 -18.08 -5.60 5.66
C GLU A 164 -18.43 -6.59 6.77
N ALA A 165 -17.67 -7.68 6.87
CA ALA A 165 -17.78 -8.62 8.00
C ALA A 165 -17.43 -7.99 9.36
N LEU A 166 -16.59 -6.95 9.38
CA LEU A 166 -16.18 -6.27 10.61
C LEU A 166 -17.06 -5.06 10.95
N VAL A 167 -17.43 -4.27 9.94
CA VAL A 167 -18.03 -2.93 10.16
C VAL A 167 -19.38 -2.73 9.46
N GLY A 168 -19.85 -3.73 8.73
CA GLY A 168 -21.06 -3.62 7.90
C GLY A 168 -20.78 -2.97 6.53
N PRO A 169 -21.80 -2.88 5.64
CA PRO A 169 -21.60 -2.50 4.25
C PRO A 169 -21.36 -1.00 4.01
N ARG A 170 -21.70 -0.14 4.98
CA ARG A 170 -21.54 1.31 4.90
C ARG A 170 -20.57 1.79 5.95
N PHE A 171 -19.43 2.33 5.51
CA PHE A 171 -18.40 2.88 6.39
C PHE A 171 -17.64 4.01 5.70
N SER A 172 -16.98 4.83 6.51
CA SER A 172 -16.18 5.96 6.04
C SER A 172 -14.69 5.65 6.19
N ILE A 173 -13.93 5.81 5.12
CA ILE A 173 -12.50 5.53 5.08
C ILE A 173 -11.71 6.82 5.31
N VAL A 174 -10.76 6.79 6.24
CA VAL A 174 -9.68 7.77 6.36
C VAL A 174 -8.38 7.04 6.06
N ALA A 175 -7.60 7.52 5.10
CA ALA A 175 -6.40 6.82 4.65
C ALA A 175 -5.15 7.71 4.72
N THR A 176 -4.11 7.23 5.42
CA THR A 176 -2.80 7.90 5.51
C THR A 176 -1.91 7.58 4.30
N VAL A 177 -2.33 6.61 3.48
CA VAL A 177 -1.59 6.12 2.31
C VAL A 177 -1.96 6.88 1.04
N PRO A 178 -1.01 7.09 0.12
CA PRO A 178 -1.28 7.76 -1.15
C PRO A 178 -2.17 6.88 -2.06
N PRO A 179 -3.12 7.49 -2.80
CA PRO A 179 -4.05 6.76 -3.66
C PRO A 179 -3.40 6.11 -4.90
N GLN A 180 -2.24 6.59 -5.35
CA GLN A 180 -1.52 6.06 -6.51
C GLN A 180 -0.79 4.74 -6.23
N HIS A 181 -0.52 4.38 -4.98
CA HIS A 181 0.05 3.09 -4.64
C HIS A 181 -1.02 2.00 -4.60
N MET A 182 -0.69 0.78 -5.04
CA MET A 182 -1.67 -0.30 -5.16
C MET A 182 -2.50 -0.51 -3.89
N TYR A 183 -1.87 -0.54 -2.71
CA TYR A 183 -2.59 -0.63 -1.43
C TYR A 183 -3.55 0.55 -1.21
N GLY A 184 -3.10 1.78 -1.44
CA GLY A 184 -3.94 2.98 -1.34
C GLY A 184 -5.04 2.99 -2.40
N LEU A 185 -4.75 2.56 -3.62
CA LEU A 185 -5.72 2.44 -4.69
C LEU A 185 -6.83 1.45 -4.31
N GLU A 186 -6.46 0.24 -3.90
CA GLU A 186 -7.45 -0.78 -3.53
C GLU A 186 -8.30 -0.34 -2.33
N MET A 187 -7.67 0.19 -1.27
CA MET A 187 -8.35 0.46 -0.01
C MET A 187 -8.99 1.85 0.11
N SER A 188 -8.71 2.78 -0.78
CA SER A 188 -9.24 4.14 -0.66
C SER A 188 -9.73 4.78 -1.97
N VAL A 189 -9.63 4.04 -3.08
CA VAL A 189 -10.20 4.42 -4.37
C VAL A 189 -11.22 3.37 -4.81
N LEU A 190 -10.82 2.08 -4.88
CA LEU A 190 -11.70 1.04 -5.39
C LEU A 190 -12.80 0.65 -4.38
N LEU A 191 -12.56 0.70 -3.08
CA LEU A 191 -13.62 0.43 -2.08
C LEU A 191 -14.79 1.41 -2.20
N PRO A 192 -14.60 2.74 -2.25
CA PRO A 192 -15.71 3.67 -2.48
C PRO A 192 -16.29 3.59 -3.90
N LEU A 193 -15.53 3.20 -4.92
CA LEU A 193 -16.08 3.04 -6.27
C LEU A 193 -16.96 1.79 -6.41
N LEU A 194 -16.48 0.64 -5.92
CA LEU A 194 -17.10 -0.67 -6.18
C LEU A 194 -17.99 -1.19 -5.04
N GLY A 195 -17.94 -0.54 -3.87
CA GLY A 195 -18.77 -0.84 -2.69
C GLY A 195 -19.68 0.30 -2.30
N SER A 196 -20.13 0.28 -1.04
CA SER A 196 -20.95 1.32 -0.42
C SER A 196 -20.19 2.18 0.60
N ALA A 197 -18.86 2.07 0.62
CA ALA A 197 -17.99 2.90 1.46
C ALA A 197 -17.92 4.34 0.91
N SER A 198 -17.60 5.28 1.79
CA SER A 198 -17.19 6.64 1.44
C SER A 198 -15.74 6.88 1.87
N VAL A 199 -15.09 7.92 1.35
CA VAL A 199 -13.69 8.21 1.67
C VAL A 199 -13.49 9.69 1.99
N HIS A 200 -12.65 9.98 2.99
CA HIS A 200 -12.15 11.34 3.25
C HIS A 200 -11.19 11.76 2.14
N THR A 201 -11.33 12.99 1.63
CA THR A 201 -10.56 13.48 0.48
C THR A 201 -9.09 13.74 0.80
N GLY A 202 -8.80 14.16 2.02
CA GLY A 202 -7.44 14.48 2.45
C GLY A 202 -6.54 13.25 2.63
N ARG A 203 -5.27 13.54 2.73
CA ARG A 203 -4.21 12.59 3.06
C ARG A 203 -3.55 12.99 4.40
N PRO A 204 -4.18 12.66 5.54
CA PRO A 204 -3.63 12.99 6.84
C PRO A 204 -2.31 12.24 7.06
N PHE A 205 -1.30 12.95 7.56
CA PHE A 205 0.03 12.39 7.77
C PHE A 205 0.39 12.29 9.25
N PHE A 206 0.19 13.38 9.99
CA PHE A 206 0.49 13.42 11.43
C PHE A 206 -0.72 12.97 12.26
N PRO A 207 -0.52 12.53 13.53
CA PRO A 207 -1.61 12.08 14.40
C PRO A 207 -2.75 13.11 14.56
N ALA A 208 -2.42 14.41 14.62
CA ALA A 208 -3.44 15.46 14.71
C ALA A 208 -4.29 15.56 13.43
N ASP A 209 -3.66 15.42 12.26
CA ASP A 209 -4.37 15.44 10.97
C ASP A 209 -5.29 14.23 10.84
N VAL A 210 -4.84 13.05 11.31
CA VAL A 210 -5.68 11.83 11.34
C VAL A 210 -6.88 12.01 12.25
N ALA A 211 -6.70 12.64 13.43
CA ALA A 211 -7.79 12.93 14.33
C ALA A 211 -8.82 13.88 13.72
N ALA A 212 -8.35 14.96 13.05
CA ALA A 212 -9.20 15.91 12.35
C ALA A 212 -9.98 15.22 11.22
N ALA A 213 -9.31 14.48 10.33
CA ALA A 213 -9.94 13.77 9.24
C ALA A 213 -10.98 12.72 9.70
N LEU A 214 -10.70 12.02 10.81
CA LEU A 214 -11.68 11.10 11.42
C LEU A 214 -12.89 11.84 11.98
N ALA A 215 -12.75 13.06 12.48
CA ALA A 215 -13.85 13.87 12.99
C ALA A 215 -14.78 14.36 11.87
N GLU A 216 -14.28 14.55 10.66
CA GLU A 216 -15.02 15.03 9.49
C GLU A 216 -15.89 13.96 8.83
N VAL A 217 -15.71 12.69 9.14
CA VAL A 217 -16.49 11.60 8.53
C VAL A 217 -17.39 10.90 9.53
N PRO A 218 -18.58 10.40 9.12
CA PRO A 218 -19.48 9.68 10.02
C PRO A 218 -18.95 8.27 10.37
N SER A 219 -19.45 7.72 11.49
CA SER A 219 -19.27 6.31 11.86
C SER A 219 -20.14 5.40 10.98
N PRO A 220 -19.72 4.14 10.75
CA PRO A 220 -18.48 3.50 11.21
C PRO A 220 -17.24 4.04 10.46
N ARG A 221 -16.13 4.29 11.17
CA ARG A 221 -14.89 4.82 10.62
C ARG A 221 -13.84 3.72 10.46
N VAL A 222 -13.23 3.64 9.30
CA VAL A 222 -12.14 2.69 9.01
C VAL A 222 -10.87 3.48 8.72
N LEU A 223 -9.81 3.21 9.50
CA LEU A 223 -8.50 3.82 9.31
C LEU A 223 -7.61 2.91 8.45
N VAL A 224 -7.27 3.35 7.24
CA VAL A 224 -6.32 2.67 6.35
C VAL A 224 -4.93 3.29 6.53
N THR A 225 -3.97 2.51 7.03
CA THR A 225 -2.68 3.04 7.47
C THR A 225 -1.52 2.07 7.17
N THR A 226 -0.33 2.39 7.64
CA THR A 226 0.87 1.54 7.57
C THR A 226 1.43 1.32 8.97
N PRO A 227 2.30 0.33 9.19
CA PRO A 227 2.91 0.10 10.51
C PRO A 227 3.64 1.35 11.06
N VAL A 228 4.24 2.16 10.18
CA VAL A 228 4.95 3.39 10.59
C VAL A 228 3.99 4.46 11.12
N HIS A 229 2.92 4.75 10.36
CA HIS A 229 1.91 5.73 10.79
C HIS A 229 1.14 5.21 12.01
N LEU A 230 0.85 3.91 12.06
CA LEU A 230 0.17 3.29 13.20
C LEU A 230 1.01 3.43 14.49
N ARG A 231 2.34 3.24 14.40
CA ARG A 231 3.25 3.46 15.52
C ARG A 231 3.19 4.92 16.01
N ALA A 232 3.27 5.87 15.10
CA ALA A 232 3.18 7.30 15.45
C ALA A 232 1.84 7.63 16.14
N LEU A 233 0.74 7.02 15.70
CA LEU A 233 -0.57 7.17 16.34
C LEU A 233 -0.62 6.55 17.73
N VAL A 234 -0.08 5.35 17.91
CA VAL A 234 -0.03 4.64 19.20
C VAL A 234 0.85 5.39 20.20
N GLU A 235 1.98 5.94 19.77
CA GLU A 235 2.90 6.67 20.63
C GLU A 235 2.45 8.11 20.91
N SER A 236 1.56 8.67 20.09
CA SER A 236 1.04 10.03 20.29
C SER A 236 0.11 10.10 21.50
N ARG A 237 -0.09 11.33 22.04
CA ARG A 237 -1.09 11.60 23.08
C ARG A 237 -2.43 12.09 22.51
N ILE A 238 -2.55 12.14 21.20
CA ILE A 238 -3.75 12.61 20.50
C ILE A 238 -4.88 11.60 20.70
N ALA A 239 -6.04 12.08 21.14
CA ALA A 239 -7.26 11.29 21.17
C ALA A 239 -7.87 11.24 19.77
N LEU A 240 -8.22 10.04 19.30
CA LEU A 240 -8.91 9.86 18.03
C LEU A 240 -10.41 9.70 18.27
N PRO A 241 -11.28 10.18 17.35
CA PRO A 241 -12.66 9.76 17.33
C PRO A 241 -12.79 8.23 17.26
N PRO A 242 -13.91 7.64 17.71
CA PRO A 242 -14.09 6.20 17.66
C PRO A 242 -13.85 5.62 16.26
N ILE A 243 -13.03 4.59 16.17
CA ILE A 243 -12.71 3.84 14.98
C ILE A 243 -13.40 2.48 15.05
N ALA A 244 -14.00 2.02 13.95
CA ALA A 244 -14.66 0.72 13.91
C ALA A 244 -13.70 -0.41 13.48
N ALA A 245 -12.71 -0.09 12.63
CA ALA A 245 -11.64 -1.02 12.25
C ALA A 245 -10.40 -0.26 11.74
N MET A 246 -9.25 -0.90 11.83
CA MET A 246 -7.99 -0.44 11.26
C MET A 246 -7.48 -1.43 10.22
N LEU A 247 -6.91 -0.93 9.12
CA LEU A 247 -6.20 -1.73 8.11
C LEU A 247 -4.74 -1.33 8.06
N SER A 248 -3.87 -2.33 7.95
CA SER A 248 -2.43 -2.12 7.77
C SER A 248 -1.87 -3.01 6.67
N ALA A 249 -0.89 -2.51 5.92
CA ALA A 249 -0.11 -3.25 4.93
C ALA A 249 1.23 -2.56 4.66
N THR A 250 1.91 -2.98 3.60
CA THR A 250 3.15 -2.44 3.01
C THR A 250 4.45 -2.84 3.68
N ALA A 251 4.44 -3.12 4.96
CA ALA A 251 5.59 -3.57 5.74
C ALA A 251 5.15 -4.57 6.82
N PRO A 252 6.04 -5.41 7.36
CA PRO A 252 5.71 -6.31 8.45
C PRO A 252 5.18 -5.54 9.66
N LEU A 253 4.07 -5.99 10.21
CA LEU A 253 3.45 -5.42 11.41
C LEU A 253 3.85 -6.23 12.64
N PRO A 254 4.61 -5.63 13.60
CA PRO A 254 4.93 -6.32 14.85
C PRO A 254 3.66 -6.62 15.66
N PRO A 255 3.53 -7.85 16.21
CA PRO A 255 2.36 -8.24 17.00
C PRO A 255 2.11 -7.32 18.20
N GLU A 256 3.16 -6.81 18.83
CA GLU A 256 3.09 -5.89 19.97
C GLU A 256 2.47 -4.54 19.56
N LEU A 257 2.81 -4.05 18.37
CA LEU A 257 2.23 -2.82 17.82
C LEU A 257 0.74 -3.03 17.49
N ALA A 258 0.39 -4.17 16.92
CA ALA A 258 -1.00 -4.52 16.63
C ALA A 258 -1.84 -4.56 17.91
N GLN A 259 -1.32 -5.25 18.96
CA GLN A 259 -1.98 -5.32 20.27
C GLN A 259 -2.10 -3.93 20.95
N ALA A 260 -1.06 -3.11 20.87
CA ALA A 260 -1.07 -1.77 21.42
C ALA A 260 -2.12 -0.88 20.73
N ALA A 261 -2.22 -0.99 19.38
CA ALA A 261 -3.20 -0.25 18.60
C ALA A 261 -4.64 -0.68 18.92
N GLU A 262 -4.92 -2.00 18.96
CA GLU A 262 -6.27 -2.51 19.29
C GLU A 262 -6.68 -2.09 20.71
N ARG A 263 -5.78 -2.18 21.69
CA ARG A 263 -6.08 -1.71 23.06
C ARG A 263 -6.31 -0.20 23.15
N ARG A 264 -5.52 0.59 22.39
CA ARG A 264 -5.58 2.05 22.47
C ARG A 264 -6.83 2.60 21.81
N PHE A 265 -7.24 2.05 20.67
CA PHE A 265 -8.33 2.59 19.85
C PHE A 265 -9.63 1.79 19.98
N ASP A 266 -9.63 0.71 20.77
CA ASP A 266 -10.75 -0.20 20.98
C ASP A 266 -11.38 -0.67 19.65
N ALA A 267 -10.53 -1.02 18.68
CA ALA A 267 -10.94 -1.38 17.35
C ALA A 267 -10.09 -2.55 16.80
N PRO A 268 -10.68 -3.51 16.08
CA PRO A 268 -9.94 -4.61 15.47
C PRO A 268 -8.98 -4.08 14.38
N LEU A 269 -7.80 -4.70 14.31
CA LEU A 269 -6.81 -4.41 13.28
C LEU A 269 -6.70 -5.59 12.32
N LEU A 270 -6.95 -5.31 11.04
CA LEU A 270 -6.78 -6.25 9.95
C LEU A 270 -5.50 -5.92 9.19
N GLU A 271 -4.66 -6.92 8.96
CA GLU A 271 -3.52 -6.82 8.05
C GLU A 271 -3.89 -7.48 6.72
N VAL A 272 -3.60 -6.82 5.60
CA VAL A 272 -3.88 -7.35 4.25
C VAL A 272 -2.58 -7.68 3.54
N PHE A 273 -2.61 -8.74 2.72
CA PHE A 273 -1.45 -9.26 1.99
C PHE A 273 -1.69 -9.32 0.50
N GLY A 274 -0.72 -8.78 -0.23
CA GLY A 274 -0.70 -8.72 -1.67
C GLY A 274 0.50 -7.92 -2.18
N SER A 275 0.56 -7.73 -3.47
CA SER A 275 1.60 -6.96 -4.15
C SER A 275 1.00 -6.18 -5.33
N THR A 276 1.81 -5.34 -5.98
CA THR A 276 1.37 -4.68 -7.22
C THR A 276 1.02 -5.70 -8.30
N GLU A 277 1.71 -6.82 -8.33
CA GLU A 277 1.50 -7.92 -9.28
C GLU A 277 0.15 -8.62 -9.06
N THR A 278 -0.17 -8.94 -7.80
CA THR A 278 -1.32 -9.80 -7.45
C THR A 278 -2.58 -9.05 -7.02
N CYS A 279 -2.50 -7.75 -6.67
CA CYS A 279 -3.47 -7.09 -5.81
C CYS A 279 -3.55 -7.77 -4.43
N VAL A 280 -4.42 -7.29 -3.55
CA VAL A 280 -4.66 -7.93 -2.25
C VAL A 280 -5.43 -9.23 -2.46
N PHE A 281 -5.00 -10.31 -1.79
CA PHE A 281 -5.62 -11.64 -1.93
C PHE A 281 -5.77 -12.40 -0.62
N ALA A 282 -5.30 -11.85 0.49
CA ALA A 282 -5.44 -12.46 1.82
C ALA A 282 -5.48 -11.38 2.90
N SER A 283 -6.01 -11.76 4.06
CA SER A 283 -6.01 -10.93 5.26
C SER A 283 -5.78 -11.78 6.51
N ARG A 284 -5.36 -11.12 7.59
CA ARG A 284 -5.30 -11.71 8.93
C ARG A 284 -5.58 -10.67 10.00
N ARG A 285 -5.94 -11.12 11.20
CA ARG A 285 -5.92 -10.32 12.41
C ARG A 285 -4.66 -10.70 13.20
N PRO A 286 -3.60 -9.86 13.24
CA PRO A 286 -2.31 -10.22 13.86
C PRO A 286 -2.41 -10.58 15.35
N THR A 287 -3.40 -10.02 16.05
CA THR A 287 -3.66 -10.31 17.47
C THR A 287 -4.33 -11.64 17.70
N ALA A 288 -4.93 -12.25 16.67
CA ALA A 288 -5.52 -13.59 16.73
C ALA A 288 -4.53 -14.70 16.33
N GLY A 289 -3.41 -14.36 15.67
CA GLY A 289 -2.39 -15.33 15.28
C GLY A 289 -1.59 -14.95 14.02
N GLU A 290 -0.72 -15.85 13.61
CA GLU A 290 0.17 -15.66 12.46
C GLU A 290 -0.47 -16.12 11.13
N GLU A 291 -1.62 -16.78 11.18
CA GLU A 291 -2.25 -17.37 10.02
C GLU A 291 -2.94 -16.31 9.16
N TRP A 292 -2.64 -16.34 7.86
CA TRP A 292 -3.31 -15.57 6.83
C TRP A 292 -4.46 -16.36 6.22
N HIS A 293 -5.58 -15.72 5.98
CA HIS A 293 -6.76 -16.31 5.37
C HIS A 293 -6.89 -15.83 3.92
N LEU A 294 -6.91 -16.79 2.99
CA LEU A 294 -7.08 -16.50 1.56
C LEU A 294 -8.50 -16.02 1.27
N TYR A 295 -8.60 -15.04 0.39
CA TYR A 295 -9.88 -14.63 -0.16
C TYR A 295 -10.52 -15.76 -1.00
N GLU A 296 -11.80 -15.63 -1.27
CA GLU A 296 -12.54 -16.63 -2.06
C GLU A 296 -11.89 -16.86 -3.43
N ALA A 297 -11.85 -18.12 -3.86
CA ALA A 297 -11.27 -18.55 -5.13
C ALA A 297 -9.78 -18.22 -5.34
N VAL A 298 -9.04 -17.87 -4.29
CA VAL A 298 -7.58 -17.76 -4.31
C VAL A 298 -6.97 -19.09 -3.91
N SER A 299 -5.91 -19.50 -4.60
CA SER A 299 -5.09 -20.67 -4.26
C SER A 299 -3.60 -20.34 -4.35
N LEU A 300 -2.83 -20.97 -3.47
CA LEU A 300 -1.38 -20.85 -3.42
C LEU A 300 -0.73 -22.20 -3.72
N HIS A 301 0.34 -22.15 -4.50
CA HIS A 301 1.15 -23.29 -4.87
C HIS A 301 2.61 -23.02 -4.49
N PRO A 302 3.06 -23.44 -3.28
CA PRO A 302 4.45 -23.28 -2.85
C PRO A 302 5.41 -23.94 -3.84
N GLN A 303 6.49 -23.24 -4.16
CA GLN A 303 7.57 -23.66 -5.04
C GLN A 303 8.91 -23.48 -4.31
N PRO A 304 10.00 -24.12 -4.77
CA PRO A 304 11.31 -24.01 -4.10
C PRO A 304 11.83 -22.56 -4.00
N ASP A 305 11.48 -21.71 -4.99
CA ASP A 305 11.95 -20.34 -5.16
C ASP A 305 10.88 -19.27 -4.88
N GLY A 306 9.70 -19.68 -4.39
CA GLY A 306 8.63 -18.74 -4.09
C GLY A 306 7.28 -19.40 -3.94
N THR A 307 6.22 -18.67 -4.23
CA THR A 307 4.84 -19.16 -4.19
C THR A 307 4.05 -18.67 -5.38
N ALA A 308 3.55 -19.58 -6.22
CA ALA A 308 2.63 -19.23 -7.29
C ALA A 308 1.24 -18.96 -6.71
N VAL A 309 0.67 -17.81 -7.08
CA VAL A 309 -0.67 -17.34 -6.69
C VAL A 309 -1.59 -17.44 -7.89
N SER A 310 -2.68 -18.16 -7.74
CA SER A 310 -3.80 -18.16 -8.68
C SER A 310 -5.00 -17.49 -8.04
N ALA A 311 -5.60 -16.51 -8.71
CA ALA A 311 -6.70 -15.74 -8.17
C ALA A 311 -7.59 -15.19 -9.30
N PRO A 312 -8.89 -14.90 -9.04
CA PRO A 312 -9.82 -14.39 -10.07
C PRO A 312 -9.39 -13.09 -10.74
N GLN A 313 -8.59 -12.26 -10.06
CA GLN A 313 -8.06 -11.00 -10.58
C GLN A 313 -6.83 -11.18 -11.48
N LEU A 314 -6.28 -12.37 -11.61
CA LEU A 314 -5.08 -12.68 -12.37
C LEU A 314 -5.45 -13.43 -13.65
N SER A 315 -4.90 -13.02 -14.79
CA SER A 315 -5.07 -13.74 -16.08
C SER A 315 -4.25 -15.03 -16.15
N GLN A 316 -3.18 -15.11 -15.36
CA GLN A 316 -2.31 -16.28 -15.21
C GLN A 316 -1.72 -16.29 -13.81
N PRO A 317 -1.27 -17.44 -13.28
CA PRO A 317 -0.59 -17.50 -11.99
C PRO A 317 0.62 -16.57 -11.95
N VAL A 318 0.80 -15.90 -10.81
CA VAL A 318 1.94 -15.00 -10.54
C VAL A 318 2.79 -15.61 -9.45
N THR A 319 4.07 -15.79 -9.69
CA THR A 319 5.01 -16.27 -8.66
C THR A 319 5.53 -15.10 -7.85
N LEU A 320 5.26 -15.14 -6.54
CA LEU A 320 5.83 -14.23 -5.55
C LEU A 320 7.12 -14.84 -4.98
N ALA A 321 8.07 -13.99 -4.64
CA ALA A 321 9.29 -14.42 -3.93
C ALA A 321 9.01 -14.85 -2.48
N ASP A 322 7.78 -14.67 -2.00
CA ASP A 322 7.38 -15.04 -0.64
C ASP A 322 7.19 -16.56 -0.54
N ILE A 323 7.85 -17.16 0.46
CA ILE A 323 7.75 -18.58 0.77
C ILE A 323 6.67 -18.75 1.84
N VAL A 324 5.74 -19.67 1.61
CA VAL A 324 4.64 -19.93 2.54
C VAL A 324 4.57 -21.39 2.93
N SER A 325 3.97 -21.66 4.09
CA SER A 325 3.46 -22.98 4.44
C SER A 325 1.94 -22.93 4.52
N LEU A 326 1.29 -23.82 3.75
CA LEU A 326 -0.17 -23.91 3.75
C LEU A 326 -0.67 -24.56 5.04
N SER A 327 -1.81 -24.07 5.53
CA SER A 327 -2.55 -24.70 6.60
C SER A 327 -3.34 -25.91 6.09
N PRO A 328 -3.71 -26.87 6.94
CA PRO A 328 -4.61 -27.96 6.56
C PRO A 328 -5.89 -27.42 5.92
N GLY A 329 -6.28 -28.00 4.77
CA GLY A 329 -7.43 -27.53 4.00
C GLY A 329 -7.12 -26.43 2.99
N GLY A 330 -5.91 -25.87 2.95
CA GLY A 330 -5.44 -24.95 1.89
C GLY A 330 -6.08 -23.56 1.90
N ARG A 331 -6.90 -23.21 2.89
CA ARG A 331 -7.57 -21.90 2.99
C ARG A 331 -6.79 -20.87 3.81
N GLY A 332 -5.72 -21.30 4.47
CA GLY A 332 -4.82 -20.44 5.23
C GLY A 332 -3.36 -20.73 4.90
N PHE A 333 -2.48 -19.81 5.28
CA PHE A 333 -1.05 -19.97 5.14
C PHE A 333 -0.29 -19.15 6.19
N ARG A 334 0.97 -19.50 6.39
CA ARG A 334 1.93 -18.71 7.18
C ARG A 334 3.11 -18.30 6.30
N LEU A 335 3.53 -17.05 6.44
CA LEU A 335 4.74 -16.56 5.78
C LEU A 335 5.99 -17.19 6.45
N ARG A 336 6.91 -17.69 5.63
CA ARG A 336 8.20 -18.26 6.09
C ARG A 336 9.39 -17.36 5.75
N GLY A 337 9.18 -16.31 4.95
CA GLY A 337 10.19 -15.39 4.47
C GLY A 337 10.13 -15.27 2.95
N ARG A 338 11.18 -14.70 2.38
CA ARG A 338 11.37 -14.61 0.90
C ARG A 338 12.57 -15.43 0.50
N HIS A 339 12.56 -15.97 -0.72
CA HIS A 339 13.72 -16.67 -1.25
C HIS A 339 14.97 -15.78 -1.27
N ALA A 340 14.82 -14.53 -1.72
CA ALA A 340 15.89 -13.52 -1.70
C ALA A 340 16.34 -13.12 -0.28
N ASP A 341 15.55 -13.42 0.75
CA ASP A 341 15.85 -13.16 2.15
C ASP A 341 16.47 -14.41 2.85
N LEU A 342 16.57 -15.56 2.15
CA LEU A 342 17.21 -16.74 2.68
C LEU A 342 18.72 -16.56 2.57
N LEU A 343 19.36 -16.56 3.72
CA LEU A 343 20.80 -16.53 3.87
C LEU A 343 21.32 -17.96 4.03
N GLU A 344 22.33 -18.30 3.26
CA GLU A 344 23.10 -19.52 3.51
C GLU A 344 24.56 -19.11 3.79
N ILE A 345 24.93 -19.16 5.05
CA ILE A 345 26.27 -18.78 5.53
C ILE A 345 26.88 -19.96 6.31
N ALA A 346 28.03 -20.41 5.85
CA ALA A 346 28.76 -21.53 6.47
C ALA A 346 27.90 -22.81 6.63
N GLY A 347 27.08 -23.14 5.61
CA GLY A 347 26.20 -24.32 5.62
C GLY A 347 24.97 -24.21 6.54
N LYS A 348 24.73 -23.04 7.15
CA LYS A 348 23.54 -22.77 7.97
C LYS A 348 22.60 -21.83 7.21
N ARG A 349 21.29 -21.99 7.47
CA ARG A 349 20.23 -21.20 6.83
C ARG A 349 19.51 -20.33 7.85
N ALA A 350 19.28 -19.08 7.49
CA ALA A 350 18.42 -18.15 8.20
C ALA A 350 17.65 -17.27 7.20
N SER A 351 16.59 -16.63 7.65
CA SER A 351 15.88 -15.66 6.84
C SER A 351 16.12 -14.25 7.38
N LEU A 352 16.36 -13.28 6.49
CA LEU A 352 16.45 -11.86 6.87
C LEU A 352 15.20 -11.41 7.63
N GLY A 353 14.03 -11.93 7.27
CA GLY A 353 12.78 -11.67 7.98
C GLY A 353 12.80 -12.13 9.44
N ASP A 354 13.39 -13.30 9.74
CA ASP A 354 13.57 -13.78 11.11
C ASP A 354 14.58 -12.92 11.88
N LEU A 355 15.70 -12.60 11.26
CA LEU A 355 16.71 -11.72 11.85
C LEU A 355 16.16 -10.32 12.16
N ASN A 356 15.33 -9.76 11.27
CA ASN A 356 14.64 -8.50 11.49
C ASN A 356 13.69 -8.57 12.69
N ARG A 357 12.88 -9.63 12.79
CA ARG A 357 11.99 -9.82 13.96
C ARG A 357 12.78 -9.87 15.27
N ARG A 358 13.91 -10.59 15.30
CA ARG A 358 14.77 -10.69 16.49
C ARG A 358 15.44 -9.38 16.84
N LEU A 359 15.86 -8.59 15.86
CA LEU A 359 16.36 -7.24 16.09
C LEU A 359 15.30 -6.33 16.73
N LEU A 360 14.08 -6.35 16.17
CA LEU A 360 12.97 -5.55 16.68
C LEU A 360 12.44 -6.03 18.05
N ALA A 361 12.67 -7.28 18.41
CA ALA A 361 12.32 -7.84 19.72
C ALA A 361 13.33 -7.47 20.84
N VAL A 362 14.46 -6.85 20.51
CA VAL A 362 15.43 -6.39 21.52
C VAL A 362 14.82 -5.20 22.29
N PRO A 363 14.68 -5.28 23.62
CA PRO A 363 14.14 -4.19 24.43
C PRO A 363 14.89 -2.88 24.20
N GLY A 364 14.15 -1.81 23.87
CA GLY A 364 14.72 -0.48 23.58
C GLY A 364 14.99 -0.23 22.09
N VAL A 365 14.94 -1.22 21.21
CA VAL A 365 14.96 -1.02 19.76
C VAL A 365 13.57 -0.58 19.31
N ARG A 366 13.47 0.64 18.77
CA ARG A 366 12.22 1.23 18.27
C ARG A 366 11.95 0.89 16.81
N ASP A 367 12.99 0.87 15.99
CA ASP A 367 12.94 0.50 14.57
C ASP A 367 14.28 -0.14 14.18
N GLY A 368 14.31 -0.97 13.13
CA GLY A 368 15.53 -1.64 12.73
C GLY A 368 15.37 -2.39 11.43
N VAL A 369 16.50 -2.64 10.77
CA VAL A 369 16.57 -3.44 9.56
C VAL A 369 17.88 -4.22 9.52
N VAL A 370 17.78 -5.51 9.24
CA VAL A 370 18.91 -6.40 8.87
C VAL A 370 18.84 -6.61 7.38
N PHE A 371 19.94 -6.45 6.69
CA PHE A 371 20.01 -6.60 5.23
C PHE A 371 21.38 -7.15 4.81
N GLN A 372 21.38 -7.76 3.63
CA GLN A 372 22.56 -8.37 3.05
C GLN A 372 23.39 -7.32 2.31
N LEU A 373 24.70 -7.38 2.41
CA LEU A 373 25.64 -6.56 1.63
C LEU A 373 25.99 -7.29 0.33
N ASP A 374 26.17 -6.51 -0.74
CA ASP A 374 26.53 -7.06 -2.06
C ASP A 374 28.00 -7.51 -2.12
N ASP A 375 28.86 -6.92 -1.31
CA ASP A 375 30.26 -7.29 -1.21
C ASP A 375 30.42 -8.54 -0.33
N GLY A 376 30.74 -9.67 -0.94
CA GLY A 376 31.31 -10.82 -0.24
C GLY A 376 32.67 -10.45 0.37
N ASP A 377 33.10 -11.18 1.41
CA ASP A 377 34.50 -11.10 1.85
C ASP A 377 35.43 -11.75 0.81
N ALA A 378 36.74 -11.71 1.07
CA ALA A 378 37.76 -12.30 0.17
C ALA A 378 37.53 -13.79 -0.13
N LEU A 379 36.63 -14.45 0.60
CA LEU A 379 36.22 -15.86 0.44
C LEU A 379 34.83 -15.99 -0.21
N GLY A 380 34.23 -14.87 -0.69
CA GLY A 380 32.89 -14.87 -1.30
C GLY A 380 31.74 -15.06 -0.32
N VAL A 381 31.99 -14.99 1.00
CA VAL A 381 30.95 -15.11 2.01
C VAL A 381 30.15 -13.82 2.10
N GLN A 382 28.87 -13.90 1.84
CA GLN A 382 27.98 -12.76 1.92
C GLN A 382 27.84 -12.28 3.37
N ARG A 383 27.97 -10.97 3.57
CA ARG A 383 27.88 -10.33 4.89
C ARG A 383 26.51 -9.70 5.08
N ILE A 384 26.06 -9.67 6.31
CA ILE A 384 24.85 -8.98 6.72
C ILE A 384 25.19 -7.80 7.62
N ALA A 385 24.48 -6.70 7.41
CA ALA A 385 24.55 -5.50 8.22
C ALA A 385 23.22 -5.22 8.90
N ALA A 386 23.23 -4.38 9.93
CA ALA A 386 22.01 -3.88 10.55
C ALA A 386 22.09 -2.39 10.81
N LEU A 387 20.95 -1.72 10.67
CA LEU A 387 20.71 -0.37 11.19
C LEU A 387 19.63 -0.48 12.27
N ALA A 388 19.80 0.20 13.38
CA ALA A 388 18.82 0.21 14.46
C ALA A 388 18.59 1.63 15.01
N VAL A 389 17.33 1.94 15.30
CA VAL A 389 16.91 3.13 16.04
C VAL A 389 16.64 2.70 17.46
N ALA A 390 17.57 2.99 18.37
CA ALA A 390 17.52 2.53 19.77
C ALA A 390 18.05 3.61 20.71
N PRO A 391 17.28 4.70 20.95
CA PRO A 391 17.72 5.79 21.83
C PRO A 391 18.08 5.27 23.22
N GLY A 392 19.29 5.61 23.66
CA GLY A 392 19.79 5.23 24.99
C GLY A 392 20.39 3.82 25.10
N LEU A 393 20.52 3.10 23.98
CA LEU A 393 21.26 1.84 23.92
C LEU A 393 22.58 2.02 23.16
N ASP A 394 23.57 1.20 23.53
CA ASP A 394 24.81 1.03 22.77
C ASP A 394 24.71 -0.17 21.83
N GLU A 395 25.46 -0.13 20.71
CA GLU A 395 25.52 -1.19 19.73
C GLU A 395 25.83 -2.55 20.37
N HIS A 396 26.70 -2.58 21.37
CA HIS A 396 27.11 -3.81 22.06
C HIS A 396 25.95 -4.50 22.78
N VAL A 397 25.05 -3.72 23.39
CA VAL A 397 23.86 -4.24 24.10
C VAL A 397 22.95 -4.99 23.11
N ILE A 398 22.74 -4.41 21.93
CA ILE A 398 21.92 -5.03 20.89
C ILE A 398 22.60 -6.29 20.34
N VAL A 399 23.90 -6.21 20.05
CA VAL A 399 24.67 -7.39 19.56
C VAL A 399 24.65 -8.52 20.57
N ASP A 400 24.81 -8.24 21.87
CA ASP A 400 24.79 -9.25 22.93
C ASP A 400 23.38 -9.86 23.11
N ALA A 401 22.33 -9.06 22.95
CA ALA A 401 20.96 -9.58 22.91
C ALA A 401 20.73 -10.50 21.69
N LEU A 402 21.17 -10.09 20.52
CA LEU A 402 21.10 -10.90 19.30
C LEU A 402 21.93 -12.17 19.42
N ARG A 403 23.12 -12.11 20.01
CA ARG A 403 23.99 -13.28 20.21
C ARG A 403 23.32 -14.39 21.04
N ARG A 404 22.40 -14.04 21.91
CA ARG A 404 21.59 -15.01 22.69
C ARG A 404 20.40 -15.57 21.90
N ALA A 405 19.99 -14.89 20.85
CA ALA A 405 18.76 -15.19 20.12
C ALA A 405 19.01 -15.84 18.74
N ILE A 406 20.20 -15.64 18.15
CA ILE A 406 20.55 -16.13 16.81
C ILE A 406 21.90 -16.81 16.80
N ASP A 407 22.12 -17.66 15.79
CA ASP A 407 23.42 -18.27 15.59
C ASP A 407 24.50 -17.21 15.30
N PRO A 408 25.69 -17.29 15.89
CA PRO A 408 26.75 -16.30 15.72
C PRO A 408 27.15 -16.01 14.28
N VAL A 409 26.94 -16.93 13.35
CA VAL A 409 27.27 -16.76 11.93
C VAL A 409 26.33 -15.72 11.26
N PHE A 410 25.14 -15.49 11.82
CA PHE A 410 24.15 -14.51 11.32
C PHE A 410 24.16 -13.20 12.12
N LEU A 411 25.13 -12.95 13.00
CA LEU A 411 25.25 -11.67 13.68
C LEU A 411 25.60 -10.56 12.67
N PRO A 412 24.82 -9.49 12.60
CA PRO A 412 25.10 -8.37 11.70
C PRO A 412 26.48 -7.74 11.98
N ARG A 413 27.25 -7.52 10.92
CA ARG A 413 28.54 -6.83 10.98
C ARG A 413 28.75 -5.98 9.72
N PRO A 414 28.57 -4.64 9.81
CA PRO A 414 28.33 -3.85 11.03
C PRO A 414 26.87 -3.85 11.49
N LEU A 415 26.67 -3.55 12.78
CA LEU A 415 25.43 -3.01 13.32
C LEU A 415 25.71 -1.54 13.65
N LYS A 416 24.88 -0.62 13.16
CA LYS A 416 25.04 0.82 13.39
C LYS A 416 23.76 1.42 13.93
N LEU A 417 23.89 2.29 14.93
CA LEU A 417 22.77 3.09 15.44
C LEU A 417 22.55 4.32 14.56
N VAL A 418 21.28 4.61 14.29
CA VAL A 418 20.84 5.78 13.52
C VAL A 418 19.66 6.45 14.23
N ASP A 419 19.47 7.75 13.97
CA ASP A 419 18.36 8.51 14.56
C ASP A 419 17.02 8.10 13.95
N ALA A 420 17.00 7.79 12.64
CA ALA A 420 15.83 7.33 11.90
C ALA A 420 16.23 6.44 10.73
N LEU A 421 15.35 5.54 10.32
CA LEU A 421 15.49 4.77 9.07
C LEU A 421 14.91 5.54 7.89
N PRO A 422 15.53 5.46 6.67
CA PRO A 422 15.15 6.23 5.49
C PRO A 422 13.95 5.60 4.79
N ARG A 423 12.78 5.61 5.45
CA ARG A 423 11.55 5.06 4.89
C ARG A 423 10.93 6.01 3.88
N ASN A 424 10.52 5.46 2.73
CA ASN A 424 9.73 6.21 1.77
C ASN A 424 8.27 6.38 2.25
N GLU A 425 7.43 7.07 1.48
CA GLU A 425 6.03 7.35 1.79
C GLU A 425 5.16 6.11 2.04
N THR A 426 5.59 4.94 1.57
CA THR A 426 4.92 3.64 1.80
C THR A 426 5.54 2.84 2.93
N GLY A 427 6.53 3.41 3.64
CA GLY A 427 7.25 2.73 4.72
C GLY A 427 8.33 1.75 4.26
N LYS A 428 8.59 1.63 2.94
CA LYS A 428 9.67 0.80 2.39
C LYS A 428 11.02 1.47 2.59
N LEU A 429 12.06 0.65 2.74
CA LEU A 429 13.45 1.07 2.93
C LEU A 429 14.23 0.93 1.59
N PRO A 430 14.56 2.04 0.90
CA PRO A 430 15.37 2.00 -0.31
C PRO A 430 16.78 1.51 0.02
N ARG A 431 17.27 0.51 -0.74
CA ARG A 431 18.58 -0.11 -0.49
C ARG A 431 19.74 0.89 -0.55
N ALA A 432 19.74 1.78 -1.55
CA ALA A 432 20.78 2.80 -1.70
C ALA A 432 20.90 3.68 -0.43
N ALA A 433 19.78 4.11 0.13
CA ALA A 433 19.76 4.93 1.36
C ALA A 433 20.26 4.14 2.60
N LEU A 434 20.02 2.83 2.65
CA LEU A 434 20.58 1.98 3.73
C LEU A 434 22.11 1.89 3.63
N LEU A 435 22.65 1.72 2.41
CA LEU A 435 24.09 1.66 2.18
C LEU A 435 24.77 3.01 2.50
N GLU A 436 24.15 4.12 2.13
CA GLU A 436 24.62 5.46 2.46
C GLU A 436 24.72 5.68 3.98
N LEU A 437 23.71 5.28 4.74
CA LEU A 437 23.74 5.35 6.21
C LEU A 437 24.84 4.48 6.84
N LEU A 438 25.25 3.39 6.17
CA LEU A 438 26.42 2.61 6.59
C LEU A 438 27.76 3.30 6.27
N GLY A 439 27.75 4.37 5.46
CA GLY A 439 28.95 5.00 4.94
C GLY A 439 29.57 4.25 3.75
N ARG A 440 28.76 3.49 3.00
CA ARG A 440 29.14 2.79 1.78
C ARG A 440 28.41 3.44 0.60
N HIS A 441 29.14 3.76 -0.45
CA HIS A 441 28.53 4.21 -1.71
C HIS A 441 28.11 2.97 -2.50
N ALA A 442 26.91 3.05 -3.14
CA ALA A 442 26.34 2.02 -4.00
C ALA A 442 27.12 1.89 -5.31
#